data_679786a71da98151fcd49e321d8b8990
#
_entry.id   679786a71da98151fcd49e321d8b8990
#
_cell.length_a   1.000
_cell.length_b   1.000
_cell.length_c   1.000
_cell.angle_alpha   90.00
_cell.angle_beta   90.00
_cell.angle_gamma   90.00
#
_symmetry.space_group_name_H-M   'P 1'
#
loop_
_entity.id
_entity.type
_entity.pdbx_description
1 polymer ?
#
loop_
_entity_poly.entity_id
_entity_poly.type
_entity_poly.pdbx_seq_one_letter_code
_entity_poly.pdbx_strand_id
1 'polypeptide(L)'
;AEYMAAVLSRNLNNIVEITKFIDECRAIDIKVLGPNVNESRQKFSPNHKGEIRFGLSAIKGIGEAATLSIVEEREKNGDYKDIYDFVQRVNLSSVNKKCLELLALSGALDCFTNIKREQYLTKNAKGEVFIDNLIRYGQRYQAEQNEAQNSLFGGEDAANIAFPTPPELDKWSQIELLNRERECVGIYLSAHPLDEFNIVLKGLCNTKCTELDDLSTLSTKENIVLGGIITSVESRLT
;
A
#
# COMPACT_ATOMS: atom_id res chain seq x y z
N ALA A 1 -10.83 -17.88 -6.05
CA ALA A 1 -10.51 -16.52 -5.57
C ALA A 1 -11.50 -16.07 -4.49
N GLU A 2 -12.81 -16.27 -4.67
CA GLU A 2 -13.88 -15.79 -3.77
C GLU A 2 -13.74 -16.32 -2.35
N TYR A 3 -13.52 -17.64 -2.21
CA TYR A 3 -13.30 -18.27 -0.91
C TYR A 3 -12.09 -17.67 -0.17
N MET A 4 -10.95 -17.57 -0.86
CA MET A 4 -9.73 -17.01 -0.27
C MET A 4 -9.87 -15.53 0.08
N ALA A 5 -10.56 -14.74 -0.75
CA ALA A 5 -10.88 -13.35 -0.45
C ALA A 5 -11.76 -13.22 0.80
N ALA A 6 -12.72 -14.12 1.00
CA ALA A 6 -13.56 -14.17 2.20
C ALA A 6 -12.75 -14.55 3.45
N VAL A 7 -11.86 -15.55 3.36
CA VAL A 7 -10.97 -15.97 4.43
C VAL A 7 -10.03 -14.85 4.86
N LEU A 8 -9.35 -14.20 3.89
CA LEU A 8 -8.49 -13.05 4.12
C LEU A 8 -9.26 -11.90 4.79
N SER A 9 -10.49 -11.62 4.32
CA SER A 9 -11.35 -10.57 4.87
C SER A 9 -11.80 -10.82 6.30
N ARG A 10 -11.90 -12.08 6.71
CA ARG A 10 -12.24 -12.45 8.08
C ARG A 10 -11.06 -12.26 9.05
N ASN A 11 -9.85 -12.29 8.53
CA ASN A 11 -8.61 -12.25 9.32
C ASN A 11 -7.88 -10.89 9.25
N LEU A 12 -8.56 -9.78 8.92
CA LEU A 12 -7.97 -8.45 8.75
C LEU A 12 -7.04 -8.00 9.90
N ASN A 13 -7.34 -8.41 11.12
CA ASN A 13 -6.59 -8.03 12.31
C ASN A 13 -5.46 -9.02 12.67
N ASN A 14 -5.31 -10.10 11.91
CA ASN A 14 -4.32 -11.15 12.19
C ASN A 14 -3.35 -11.31 11.01
N ILE A 15 -2.25 -10.54 11.06
CA ILE A 15 -1.26 -10.53 9.98
C ILE A 15 -0.60 -11.89 9.75
N VAL A 16 -0.47 -12.72 10.78
CA VAL A 16 0.12 -14.07 10.66
C VAL A 16 -0.78 -14.96 9.81
N GLU A 17 -2.08 -14.93 10.07
CA GLU A 17 -3.05 -15.68 9.27
C GLU A 17 -3.16 -15.12 7.83
N ILE A 18 -3.18 -13.80 7.68
CA ILE A 18 -3.15 -13.18 6.35
C ILE A 18 -1.93 -13.66 5.55
N THR A 19 -0.74 -13.70 6.16
CA THR A 19 0.48 -14.16 5.49
C THR A 19 0.35 -15.60 5.04
N LYS A 20 -0.11 -16.51 5.91
CA LYS A 20 -0.32 -17.93 5.57
C LYS A 20 -1.30 -18.09 4.39
N PHE A 21 -2.44 -17.39 4.43
CA PHE A 21 -3.43 -17.51 3.35
C PHE A 21 -2.96 -16.87 2.04
N ILE A 22 -2.11 -15.84 2.09
CA ILE A 22 -1.49 -15.30 0.87
C ILE A 22 -0.48 -16.28 0.28
N ASP A 23 0.30 -16.97 1.12
CA ASP A 23 1.21 -18.01 0.66
C ASP A 23 0.45 -19.21 0.08
N GLU A 24 -0.69 -19.57 0.67
CA GLU A 24 -1.61 -20.57 0.12
C GLU A 24 -2.18 -20.11 -1.24
N CYS A 25 -2.60 -18.84 -1.37
CA CYS A 25 -3.02 -18.28 -2.66
C CYS A 25 -1.92 -18.43 -3.72
N ARG A 26 -0.67 -18.14 -3.37
CA ARG A 26 0.48 -18.31 -4.29
C ARG A 26 0.68 -19.78 -4.68
N ALA A 27 0.53 -20.70 -3.72
CA ALA A 27 0.68 -22.13 -3.96
C ALA A 27 -0.37 -22.70 -4.93
N ILE A 28 -1.56 -22.11 -4.98
CA ILE A 28 -2.66 -22.48 -5.90
C ILE A 28 -2.82 -21.50 -7.09
N ASP A 29 -1.77 -20.74 -7.38
CA ASP A 29 -1.67 -19.79 -8.51
C ASP A 29 -2.75 -18.68 -8.51
N ILE A 30 -3.20 -18.27 -7.35
CA ILE A 30 -4.07 -17.09 -7.18
C ILE A 30 -3.21 -15.88 -6.85
N LYS A 31 -3.17 -14.89 -7.73
CA LYS A 31 -2.45 -13.65 -7.47
C LYS A 31 -3.19 -12.78 -6.44
N VAL A 32 -2.44 -12.30 -5.46
CA VAL A 32 -2.90 -11.26 -4.54
C VAL A 32 -2.24 -9.94 -4.95
N LEU A 33 -3.05 -9.01 -5.41
CA LEU A 33 -2.64 -7.69 -5.89
C LEU A 33 -2.61 -6.69 -4.74
N GLY A 34 -1.66 -5.75 -4.76
CA GLY A 34 -1.53 -4.68 -3.77
C GLY A 34 -2.78 -3.80 -3.66
N PRO A 35 -2.87 -2.96 -2.61
CA PRO A 35 -3.97 -2.00 -2.49
C PRO A 35 -3.92 -0.96 -3.62
N ASN A 36 -5.09 -0.44 -4.00
CA ASN A 36 -5.25 0.57 -5.04
C ASN A 36 -6.52 1.38 -4.76
N VAL A 37 -6.44 2.69 -4.64
CA VAL A 37 -7.60 3.54 -4.32
C VAL A 37 -8.68 3.48 -5.39
N ASN A 38 -8.34 3.15 -6.64
CA ASN A 38 -9.29 3.02 -7.74
C ASN A 38 -9.89 1.61 -7.91
N GLU A 39 -9.32 0.58 -7.25
CA GLU A 39 -9.80 -0.79 -7.43
C GLU A 39 -10.18 -1.49 -6.11
N SER A 40 -9.47 -1.15 -5.01
CA SER A 40 -9.69 -1.81 -3.73
C SER A 40 -11.07 -1.47 -3.17
N ARG A 41 -11.69 -2.48 -2.58
CA ARG A 41 -12.83 -2.30 -1.68
C ARG A 41 -12.34 -2.17 -0.24
N GLN A 42 -13.27 -2.04 0.68
CA GLN A 42 -12.97 -2.04 2.12
C GLN A 42 -12.24 -3.34 2.52
N LYS A 43 -12.73 -4.48 2.08
CA LYS A 43 -12.16 -5.82 2.35
C LYS A 43 -11.49 -6.39 1.11
N PHE A 44 -10.78 -7.51 1.26
CA PHE A 44 -10.27 -8.26 0.11
C PHE A 44 -11.41 -8.64 -0.83
N SER A 45 -11.17 -8.51 -2.12
CA SER A 45 -12.20 -8.80 -3.12
C SER A 45 -11.59 -9.44 -4.36
N PRO A 46 -12.24 -10.44 -4.97
CA PRO A 46 -11.81 -10.98 -6.24
C PRO A 46 -12.11 -9.99 -7.37
N ASN A 47 -11.27 -9.99 -8.40
CA ASN A 47 -11.53 -9.29 -9.64
C ASN A 47 -12.03 -10.25 -10.73
N HIS A 48 -12.40 -9.73 -11.91
CA HIS A 48 -12.88 -10.53 -13.04
C HIS A 48 -11.85 -11.51 -13.62
N LYS A 49 -10.56 -11.34 -13.27
CA LYS A 49 -9.47 -12.23 -13.70
C LYS A 49 -9.21 -13.37 -12.71
N GLY A 50 -9.97 -13.46 -11.63
CA GLY A 50 -9.74 -14.44 -10.57
C GLY A 50 -8.56 -14.09 -9.63
N GLU A 51 -8.03 -12.86 -9.70
CA GLU A 51 -7.02 -12.35 -8.79
C GLU A 51 -7.70 -11.71 -7.57
N ILE A 52 -7.04 -11.62 -6.44
CA ILE A 52 -7.56 -11.01 -5.23
C ILE A 52 -6.93 -9.63 -5.05
N ARG A 53 -7.76 -8.57 -4.97
CA ARG A 53 -7.31 -7.22 -4.62
C ARG A 53 -7.24 -7.04 -3.12
N PHE A 54 -6.14 -6.47 -2.61
CA PHE A 54 -5.96 -6.15 -1.19
C PHE A 54 -6.97 -5.09 -0.74
N GLY A 55 -7.63 -5.34 0.39
CA GLY A 55 -8.62 -4.41 0.96
C GLY A 55 -7.98 -3.22 1.66
N LEU A 56 -8.56 -2.02 1.53
CA LEU A 56 -8.01 -0.82 2.17
C LEU A 56 -8.01 -0.91 3.71
N SER A 57 -8.99 -1.60 4.31
CA SER A 57 -9.04 -1.82 5.77
C SER A 57 -7.98 -2.80 6.29
N ALA A 58 -7.29 -3.52 5.40
CA ALA A 58 -6.18 -4.39 5.78
C ALA A 58 -4.85 -3.64 5.91
N ILE A 59 -4.79 -2.38 5.49
CA ILE A 59 -3.63 -1.50 5.71
C ILE A 59 -3.65 -1.03 7.16
N LYS A 60 -2.58 -1.33 7.90
CA LYS A 60 -2.48 -0.99 9.33
C LYS A 60 -2.62 0.52 9.55
N GLY A 61 -3.52 0.89 10.44
CA GLY A 61 -3.72 2.29 10.83
C GLY A 61 -4.68 3.09 9.94
N ILE A 62 -5.24 2.49 8.90
CA ILE A 62 -6.34 3.10 8.13
C ILE A 62 -7.66 2.71 8.79
N GLY A 63 -8.42 3.69 9.25
CA GLY A 63 -9.71 3.50 9.90
C GLY A 63 -10.84 3.22 8.92
N GLU A 64 -11.92 2.61 9.41
CA GLU A 64 -13.09 2.24 8.61
C GLU A 64 -13.73 3.47 7.94
N ALA A 65 -13.85 4.59 8.65
CA ALA A 65 -14.41 5.83 8.10
C ALA A 65 -13.62 6.36 6.89
N ALA A 66 -12.28 6.23 6.90
CA ALA A 66 -11.46 6.63 5.77
C ALA A 66 -11.64 5.70 4.57
N THR A 67 -11.69 4.39 4.79
CA THR A 67 -11.90 3.41 3.71
C THR A 67 -13.27 3.53 3.09
N LEU A 68 -14.32 3.76 3.89
CA LEU A 68 -15.68 4.01 3.40
C LEU A 68 -15.71 5.28 2.56
N SER A 69 -15.17 6.39 3.07
CA SER A 69 -15.12 7.66 2.33
C SER A 69 -14.46 7.50 0.94
N ILE A 70 -13.36 6.74 0.85
CA ILE A 70 -12.67 6.52 -0.43
C ILE A 70 -13.52 5.66 -1.38
N VAL A 71 -14.09 4.56 -0.88
CA VAL A 71 -14.82 3.60 -1.71
C VAL A 71 -16.16 4.18 -2.18
N GLU A 72 -16.94 4.76 -1.28
CA GLU A 72 -18.26 5.32 -1.60
C GLU A 72 -18.16 6.51 -2.56
N GLU A 73 -17.15 7.40 -2.34
CA GLU A 73 -16.91 8.53 -3.24
C GLU A 73 -16.57 8.06 -4.66
N ARG A 74 -15.70 7.06 -4.77
CA ARG A 74 -15.35 6.47 -6.05
C ARG A 74 -16.55 5.76 -6.72
N GLU A 75 -17.34 5.00 -5.97
CA GLU A 75 -18.51 4.28 -6.50
C GLU A 75 -19.58 5.25 -7.02
N LYS A 76 -19.70 6.42 -6.38
CA LYS A 76 -20.67 7.46 -6.75
C LYS A 76 -20.22 8.30 -7.95
N ASN A 77 -18.97 8.71 -7.98
CA ASN A 77 -18.46 9.74 -8.90
C ASN A 77 -17.38 9.23 -9.86
N GLY A 78 -17.11 7.90 -9.88
CA GLY A 78 -16.12 7.27 -10.74
C GLY A 78 -14.69 7.35 -10.20
N ASP A 79 -13.77 6.69 -10.90
CA ASP A 79 -12.36 6.59 -10.52
C ASP A 79 -11.71 7.96 -10.33
N TYR A 80 -10.74 8.02 -9.41
CA TYR A 80 -9.90 9.19 -9.20
C TYR A 80 -8.90 9.32 -10.35
N LYS A 81 -8.84 10.49 -10.96
CA LYS A 81 -7.98 10.77 -12.13
C LYS A 81 -6.50 10.90 -11.74
N ASP A 82 -6.25 11.60 -10.65
CA ASP A 82 -4.94 11.86 -10.08
C ASP A 82 -5.04 12.16 -8.57
N ILE A 83 -3.92 12.45 -7.94
CA ILE A 83 -3.89 12.73 -6.49
C ILE A 83 -4.63 14.03 -6.14
N TYR A 84 -4.69 15.00 -7.04
CA TYR A 84 -5.37 16.27 -6.80
C TYR A 84 -6.88 16.07 -6.80
N ASP A 85 -7.40 15.36 -7.81
CA ASP A 85 -8.81 14.93 -7.86
C ASP A 85 -9.18 14.10 -6.62
N PHE A 86 -8.27 13.21 -6.17
CA PHE A 86 -8.45 12.42 -4.96
C PHE A 86 -8.67 13.29 -3.72
N VAL A 87 -7.74 14.24 -3.43
CA VAL A 87 -7.85 15.10 -2.22
C VAL A 87 -8.95 16.16 -2.33
N GLN A 88 -9.40 16.49 -3.54
CA GLN A 88 -10.58 17.35 -3.74
C GLN A 88 -11.89 16.66 -3.35
N ARG A 89 -11.98 15.35 -3.56
CA ARG A 89 -13.23 14.59 -3.46
C ARG A 89 -13.40 13.84 -2.15
N VAL A 90 -12.32 13.29 -1.57
CA VAL A 90 -12.41 12.52 -0.33
C VAL A 90 -12.67 13.41 0.88
N ASN A 91 -13.31 12.85 1.92
CA ASN A 91 -13.47 13.55 3.19
C ASN A 91 -12.12 13.61 3.95
N LEU A 92 -11.47 14.78 3.90
CA LEU A 92 -10.14 15.00 4.53
C LEU A 92 -10.15 14.97 6.07
N SER A 93 -11.34 14.96 6.71
CA SER A 93 -11.43 14.73 8.15
C SER A 93 -11.19 13.25 8.50
N SER A 94 -11.63 12.32 7.66
CA SER A 94 -11.40 10.88 7.83
C SER A 94 -10.14 10.41 7.11
N VAL A 95 -9.87 10.90 5.89
CA VAL A 95 -8.65 10.66 5.11
C VAL A 95 -7.60 11.71 5.49
N ASN A 96 -7.15 11.65 6.74
CA ASN A 96 -6.20 12.60 7.31
C ASN A 96 -4.76 12.36 6.82
N LYS A 97 -3.81 13.18 7.28
CA LYS A 97 -2.39 13.09 6.94
C LYS A 97 -1.82 11.68 7.09
N LYS A 98 -2.04 11.06 8.25
CA LYS A 98 -1.53 9.71 8.51
C LYS A 98 -2.13 8.67 7.56
N CYS A 99 -3.40 8.80 7.23
CA CYS A 99 -4.05 7.94 6.25
C CYS A 99 -3.41 8.08 4.86
N LEU A 100 -3.17 9.31 4.39
CA LEU A 100 -2.49 9.57 3.12
C LEU A 100 -1.05 9.03 3.09
N GLU A 101 -0.29 9.19 4.18
CA GLU A 101 1.04 8.59 4.32
C GLU A 101 0.99 7.07 4.17
N LEU A 102 0.05 6.41 4.85
CA LEU A 102 -0.11 4.96 4.79
C LEU A 102 -0.58 4.48 3.41
N LEU A 103 -1.47 5.21 2.75
CA LEU A 103 -1.88 4.92 1.37
C LEU A 103 -0.70 5.03 0.39
N ALA A 104 0.15 6.05 0.54
CA ALA A 104 1.35 6.20 -0.28
C ALA A 104 2.35 5.06 -0.02
N LEU A 105 2.68 4.78 1.25
CA LEU A 105 3.64 3.75 1.64
C LEU A 105 3.20 2.34 1.25
N SER A 106 1.90 2.04 1.34
CA SER A 106 1.34 0.74 0.96
C SER A 106 1.24 0.53 -0.56
N GLY A 107 1.48 1.56 -1.37
CA GLY A 107 1.31 1.53 -2.82
C GLY A 107 -0.12 1.74 -3.30
N ALA A 108 -1.06 2.09 -2.41
CA ALA A 108 -2.45 2.32 -2.79
C ALA A 108 -2.63 3.52 -3.74
N LEU A 109 -1.66 4.44 -3.78
CA LEU A 109 -1.64 5.61 -4.67
C LEU A 109 -0.80 5.40 -5.95
N ASP A 110 -0.24 4.21 -6.19
CA ASP A 110 0.60 3.92 -7.37
C ASP A 110 -0.16 3.97 -8.70
N CYS A 111 -1.49 3.95 -8.65
CA CYS A 111 -2.33 4.20 -9.82
C CYS A 111 -2.12 5.62 -10.40
N PHE A 112 -1.64 6.56 -9.59
CA PHE A 112 -1.29 7.92 -10.01
C PHE A 112 0.18 7.96 -10.47
N THR A 113 0.43 7.58 -11.71
CA THR A 113 1.79 7.31 -12.25
C THR A 113 2.74 8.52 -12.25
N ASN A 114 2.20 9.74 -12.14
CA ASN A 114 2.95 10.99 -12.20
C ASN A 114 3.73 11.31 -10.92
N ILE A 115 3.43 10.63 -9.80
CA ILE A 115 4.03 10.88 -8.50
C ILE A 115 4.46 9.56 -7.91
N LYS A 116 5.71 9.47 -7.46
CA LYS A 116 6.28 8.28 -6.82
C LYS A 116 6.03 8.30 -5.31
N ARG A 117 6.02 7.12 -4.68
CA ARG A 117 5.76 6.96 -3.23
C ARG A 117 6.65 7.86 -2.38
N GLU A 118 7.93 7.98 -2.75
CA GLU A 118 8.93 8.79 -2.06
C GLU A 118 8.53 10.27 -2.03
N GLN A 119 8.03 10.79 -3.17
CA GLN A 119 7.69 12.21 -3.30
C GLN A 119 6.58 12.65 -2.34
N TYR A 120 5.65 11.74 -1.99
CA TYR A 120 4.60 12.05 -1.02
C TYR A 120 5.17 12.44 0.35
N LEU A 121 6.29 11.85 0.74
CA LEU A 121 6.92 11.99 2.06
C LEU A 121 8.15 12.91 2.06
N THR A 122 8.62 13.30 0.87
CA THR A 122 9.77 14.19 0.71
C THR A 122 9.40 15.63 1.06
N LYS A 123 10.33 16.34 1.70
CA LYS A 123 10.20 17.76 2.00
C LYS A 123 10.61 18.60 0.79
N ASN A 124 9.84 19.65 0.51
CA ASN A 124 10.22 20.65 -0.48
C ASN A 124 11.36 21.56 0.04
N ALA A 125 11.83 22.50 -0.79
CA ALA A 125 12.87 23.45 -0.42
C ALA A 125 12.51 24.35 0.79
N LYS A 126 11.23 24.45 1.14
CA LYS A 126 10.74 25.18 2.31
C LYS A 126 10.62 24.30 3.57
N GLY A 127 11.00 23.03 3.49
CA GLY A 127 10.89 22.07 4.58
C GLY A 127 9.49 21.49 4.80
N GLU A 128 8.53 21.75 3.93
CA GLU A 128 7.16 21.23 4.01
C GLU A 128 7.05 19.89 3.28
N VAL A 129 6.37 18.92 3.89
CA VAL A 129 6.10 17.62 3.28
C VAL A 129 5.02 17.76 2.21
N PHE A 130 5.16 17.08 1.07
CA PHE A 130 4.22 17.22 -0.05
C PHE A 130 2.78 16.85 0.33
N ILE A 131 2.59 15.83 1.17
CA ILE A 131 1.24 15.47 1.70
C ILE A 131 0.58 16.66 2.43
N ASP A 132 1.33 17.45 3.20
CA ASP A 132 0.76 18.60 3.91
C ASP A 132 0.26 19.66 2.91
N ASN A 133 0.96 19.83 1.80
CA ASN A 133 0.56 20.74 0.74
C ASN A 133 -0.69 20.24 0.01
N LEU A 134 -0.78 18.92 -0.22
CA LEU A 134 -1.97 18.29 -0.81
C LEU A 134 -3.21 18.45 0.07
N ILE A 135 -3.07 18.25 1.37
CA ILE A 135 -4.20 18.41 2.32
C ILE A 135 -4.67 19.85 2.32
N ARG A 136 -3.74 20.83 2.42
CA ARG A 136 -4.10 22.26 2.39
C ARG A 136 -4.79 22.63 1.07
N TYR A 137 -4.31 22.12 -0.03
CA TYR A 137 -4.93 22.30 -1.34
C TYR A 137 -6.36 21.76 -1.37
N GLY A 138 -6.56 20.49 -0.96
CA GLY A 138 -7.88 19.87 -0.95
C GLY A 138 -8.86 20.58 -0.01
N GLN A 139 -8.41 20.99 1.19
CA GLN A 139 -9.24 21.74 2.13
C GLN A 139 -9.70 23.10 1.57
N ARG A 140 -8.79 23.84 0.93
CA ARG A 140 -9.13 25.11 0.28
C ARG A 140 -10.12 24.90 -0.85
N TYR A 141 -9.89 23.92 -1.70
CA TYR A 141 -10.79 23.60 -2.80
C TYR A 141 -12.20 23.25 -2.30
N GLN A 142 -12.30 22.39 -1.27
CA GLN A 142 -13.60 22.00 -0.69
C GLN A 142 -14.30 23.18 -0.02
N ALA A 143 -13.56 24.08 0.65
CA ALA A 143 -14.13 25.29 1.26
C ALA A 143 -14.71 26.23 0.19
N GLU A 144 -13.97 26.51 -0.88
CA GLU A 144 -14.44 27.37 -1.98
C GLU A 144 -15.66 26.78 -2.69
N GLN A 145 -15.72 25.46 -2.91
CA GLN A 145 -16.89 24.80 -3.47
C GLN A 145 -18.14 24.94 -2.57
N ASN A 146 -17.96 24.80 -1.26
CA ASN A 146 -19.05 24.96 -0.29
C ASN A 146 -19.54 26.42 -0.24
N GLU A 147 -18.64 27.39 -0.31
CA GLU A 147 -18.99 28.82 -0.36
C GLU A 147 -19.72 29.18 -1.65
N ALA A 148 -19.26 28.65 -2.80
CA ALA A 148 -19.91 28.85 -4.08
C ALA A 148 -21.34 28.28 -4.12
N GLN A 149 -21.56 27.11 -3.51
CA GLN A 149 -22.90 26.52 -3.40
C GLN A 149 -23.84 27.29 -2.48
N ASN A 150 -23.31 27.96 -1.45
CA ASN A 150 -24.08 28.74 -0.49
C ASN A 150 -24.31 30.19 -0.94
N SER A 151 -23.56 30.65 -1.94
CA SER A 151 -23.71 32.01 -2.50
C SER A 151 -24.80 32.01 -3.56
N LEU A 152 -25.89 32.76 -3.34
CA LEU A 152 -26.97 32.98 -4.31
C LEU A 152 -26.50 33.77 -5.56
N PHE A 153 -25.37 34.45 -5.45
CA PHE A 153 -24.71 35.16 -6.55
C PHE A 153 -23.42 34.43 -6.90
N GLY A 154 -23.51 33.44 -7.80
CA GLY A 154 -22.36 32.72 -8.31
C GLY A 154 -21.31 33.69 -8.85
N GLY A 155 -20.27 33.95 -8.08
CA GLY A 155 -19.10 34.67 -8.57
C GLY A 155 -18.36 33.76 -9.56
N GLU A 156 -18.12 34.26 -10.77
CA GLU A 156 -17.32 33.62 -11.83
C GLU A 156 -15.82 33.46 -11.47
N ASP A 157 -15.42 33.87 -10.29
CA ASP A 157 -14.07 33.71 -9.75
C ASP A 157 -13.96 32.41 -8.94
N ALA A 158 -14.10 31.25 -9.58
CA ALA A 158 -13.50 30.04 -9.04
C ALA A 158 -11.98 30.31 -9.00
N ALA A 159 -11.47 30.72 -7.83
CA ALA A 159 -10.07 31.06 -7.66
C ALA A 159 -9.24 29.90 -8.21
N ASN A 160 -8.34 30.23 -9.12
CA ASN A 160 -7.45 29.26 -9.76
C ASN A 160 -6.42 28.81 -8.73
N ILE A 161 -6.83 27.87 -7.84
CA ILE A 161 -5.96 27.35 -6.79
C ILE A 161 -4.87 26.55 -7.48
N ALA A 162 -3.64 27.06 -7.44
CA ALA A 162 -2.50 26.39 -8.03
C ALA A 162 -2.27 25.01 -7.42
N PHE A 163 -2.06 24.02 -8.25
CA PHE A 163 -1.69 22.67 -7.82
C PHE A 163 -0.35 22.69 -7.08
N PRO A 164 -0.23 22.01 -5.93
CA PRO A 164 1.05 21.85 -5.27
C PRO A 164 2.02 21.07 -6.17
N THR A 165 3.22 21.60 -6.37
CA THR A 165 4.24 20.96 -7.18
C THR A 165 4.89 19.83 -6.41
N PRO A 166 4.96 18.58 -6.96
CA PRO A 166 5.69 17.51 -6.34
C PRO A 166 7.17 17.88 -6.15
N PRO A 167 7.80 17.48 -5.03
CA PRO A 167 9.24 17.73 -4.82
C PRO A 167 10.08 16.88 -5.78
N GLU A 168 11.36 17.22 -5.88
CA GLU A 168 12.32 16.38 -6.59
C GLU A 168 12.34 14.96 -6.01
N LEU A 169 12.58 13.97 -6.88
CA LEU A 169 12.57 12.57 -6.48
C LEU A 169 13.85 12.23 -5.71
N ASP A 170 13.71 11.96 -4.42
CA ASP A 170 14.74 11.35 -3.58
C ASP A 170 14.47 9.83 -3.54
N LYS A 171 15.18 9.09 -4.40
CA LYS A 171 14.92 7.66 -4.61
C LYS A 171 15.33 6.83 -3.38
N TRP A 172 14.38 6.10 -2.84
CA TRP A 172 14.68 5.03 -1.89
C TRP A 172 15.30 3.82 -2.59
N SER A 173 16.09 3.05 -1.84
CA SER A 173 16.50 1.74 -2.32
C SER A 173 15.30 0.81 -2.44
N GLN A 174 15.39 -0.20 -3.32
CA GLN A 174 14.33 -1.20 -3.47
C GLN A 174 13.97 -1.85 -2.14
N ILE A 175 14.98 -2.18 -1.33
CA ILE A 175 14.81 -2.79 0.00
C ILE A 175 14.06 -1.84 0.94
N GLU A 176 14.40 -0.56 0.93
CA GLU A 176 13.72 0.44 1.77
C GLU A 176 12.24 0.58 1.39
N LEU A 177 11.93 0.65 0.09
CA LEU A 177 10.57 0.72 -0.41
C LEU A 177 9.76 -0.51 0.05
N LEU A 178 10.32 -1.71 -0.10
CA LEU A 178 9.68 -2.95 0.32
C LEU A 178 9.49 -3.05 1.83
N ASN A 179 10.46 -2.57 2.63
CA ASN A 179 10.34 -2.56 4.09
C ASN A 179 9.23 -1.61 4.55
N ARG A 180 9.14 -0.42 3.97
CA ARG A 180 8.07 0.55 4.27
C ARG A 180 6.69 0.01 3.88
N GLU A 181 6.59 -0.66 2.74
CA GLU A 181 5.37 -1.37 2.34
C GLU A 181 4.99 -2.43 3.38
N ARG A 182 5.95 -3.28 3.77
CA ARG A 182 5.74 -4.33 4.77
C ARG A 182 5.29 -3.77 6.13
N GLU A 183 5.82 -2.64 6.57
CA GLU A 183 5.40 -2.00 7.83
C GLU A 183 3.90 -1.66 7.82
N CYS A 184 3.39 -1.20 6.68
CA CYS A 184 1.98 -0.82 6.52
C CYS A 184 1.06 -2.02 6.26
N VAL A 185 1.50 -2.95 5.41
CA VAL A 185 0.68 -4.07 4.92
C VAL A 185 0.94 -5.36 5.72
N GLY A 186 2.12 -5.46 6.33
CA GLY A 186 2.57 -6.60 7.13
C GLY A 186 3.30 -7.68 6.34
N ILE A 187 3.27 -7.63 5.01
CA ILE A 187 3.92 -8.57 4.10
C ILE A 187 4.55 -7.82 2.92
N TYR A 188 5.43 -8.48 2.19
CA TYR A 188 5.95 -8.00 0.92
C TYR A 188 4.95 -8.36 -0.21
N LEU A 189 4.31 -7.35 -0.81
CA LEU A 189 3.33 -7.52 -1.89
C LEU A 189 3.92 -7.24 -3.27
N SER A 190 4.64 -6.12 -3.40
CA SER A 190 5.13 -5.64 -4.71
C SER A 190 6.23 -6.52 -5.29
N ALA A 191 7.16 -6.98 -4.45
CA ALA A 191 8.26 -7.88 -4.78
C ALA A 191 8.83 -8.49 -3.49
N HIS A 192 9.60 -9.56 -3.60
CA HIS A 192 10.32 -10.10 -2.45
C HIS A 192 11.76 -9.53 -2.43
N PRO A 193 12.31 -9.12 -1.27
CA PRO A 193 13.67 -8.59 -1.20
C PRO A 193 14.76 -9.52 -1.72
N LEU A 194 14.50 -10.83 -1.75
CA LEU A 194 15.42 -11.84 -2.31
C LEU A 194 15.28 -12.02 -3.83
N ASP A 195 14.34 -11.38 -4.50
CA ASP A 195 14.14 -11.55 -5.94
C ASP A 195 15.37 -11.10 -6.74
N GLU A 196 16.05 -10.06 -6.30
CA GLU A 196 17.31 -9.59 -6.90
C GLU A 196 18.45 -10.61 -6.75
N PHE A 197 18.41 -11.45 -5.71
CA PHE A 197 19.41 -12.46 -5.41
C PHE A 197 19.04 -13.86 -5.91
N ASN A 198 17.97 -14.00 -6.69
CA ASN A 198 17.42 -15.29 -7.10
C ASN A 198 18.43 -16.18 -7.84
N ILE A 199 19.30 -15.57 -8.68
CA ILE A 199 20.37 -16.28 -9.39
C ILE A 199 21.40 -16.84 -8.39
N VAL A 200 21.80 -16.01 -7.42
CA VAL A 200 22.79 -16.39 -6.38
C VAL A 200 22.20 -17.48 -5.48
N LEU A 201 20.95 -17.32 -5.06
CA LEU A 201 20.25 -18.31 -4.23
C LEU A 201 20.13 -19.67 -4.95
N LYS A 202 19.74 -19.67 -6.22
CA LYS A 202 19.63 -20.90 -7.01
C LYS A 202 20.99 -21.56 -7.30
N GLY A 203 22.06 -20.77 -7.40
CA GLY A 203 23.39 -21.27 -7.70
C GLY A 203 24.18 -21.73 -6.48
N LEU A 204 23.97 -21.12 -5.31
CA LEU A 204 24.77 -21.39 -4.11
C LEU A 204 24.00 -22.16 -3.03
N CYS A 205 22.68 -22.00 -2.94
CA CYS A 205 21.88 -22.64 -1.90
C CYS A 205 21.38 -24.01 -2.39
N ASN A 206 21.53 -25.01 -1.56
CA ASN A 206 21.11 -26.38 -1.85
C ASN A 206 19.92 -26.85 -1.00
N THR A 207 19.41 -25.98 -0.13
CA THR A 207 18.33 -26.31 0.81
C THR A 207 17.39 -25.11 0.93
N LYS A 208 16.08 -25.35 0.95
CA LYS A 208 15.06 -24.35 1.22
C LYS A 208 14.69 -24.35 2.71
N CYS A 209 14.27 -23.21 3.25
CA CYS A 209 13.80 -23.13 4.65
C CYS A 209 12.66 -24.10 4.95
N THR A 210 11.78 -24.37 3.97
CA THR A 210 10.67 -25.35 4.10
C THR A 210 11.14 -26.80 4.23
N GLU A 211 12.38 -27.12 3.84
CA GLU A 211 12.97 -28.46 3.98
C GLU A 211 13.57 -28.68 5.36
N LEU A 212 13.70 -27.62 6.20
CA LEU A 212 14.28 -27.73 7.55
C LEU A 212 13.38 -28.50 8.53
N ASP A 213 12.09 -28.59 8.26
CA ASP A 213 11.14 -29.34 9.06
C ASP A 213 11.19 -30.85 8.82
N ASP A 214 11.85 -31.28 7.72
CA ASP A 214 12.01 -32.69 7.35
C ASP A 214 13.46 -33.17 7.53
N LEU A 215 13.75 -33.71 8.71
CA LEU A 215 15.07 -34.23 9.05
C LEU A 215 15.53 -35.36 8.14
N SER A 216 14.62 -36.10 7.52
CA SER A 216 14.97 -37.21 6.60
C SER A 216 15.61 -36.69 5.33
N THR A 217 15.13 -35.59 4.79
CA THR A 217 15.68 -34.92 3.61
C THR A 217 17.02 -34.27 3.91
N LEU A 218 17.20 -33.72 5.11
CA LEU A 218 18.45 -33.08 5.54
C LEU A 218 19.58 -34.07 5.79
N SER A 219 19.27 -35.26 6.32
CA SER A 219 20.28 -36.28 6.63
C SER A 219 21.04 -36.82 5.43
N THR A 220 20.54 -36.61 4.22
CA THR A 220 21.18 -37.01 2.95
C THR A 220 22.20 -35.99 2.41
N LYS A 221 22.25 -34.77 2.99
CA LYS A 221 23.09 -33.65 2.53
C LYS A 221 24.34 -33.53 3.40
N GLU A 222 25.52 -33.59 2.82
CA GLU A 222 26.81 -33.43 3.51
C GLU A 222 26.95 -31.99 4.10
N ASN A 223 26.51 -30.98 3.35
CA ASN A 223 26.52 -29.58 3.75
C ASN A 223 25.18 -28.93 3.45
N ILE A 224 24.66 -28.14 4.39
CA ILE A 224 23.44 -27.37 4.23
C ILE A 224 23.82 -25.92 3.97
N VAL A 225 23.45 -25.40 2.80
CA VAL A 225 23.65 -24.00 2.42
C VAL A 225 22.29 -23.36 2.22
N LEU A 226 21.97 -22.40 3.09
CA LEU A 226 20.72 -21.65 3.10
C LEU A 226 20.98 -20.19 2.73
N GLY A 227 20.04 -19.58 2.02
CA GLY A 227 20.01 -18.14 1.79
C GLY A 227 18.75 -17.53 2.38
N GLY A 228 18.88 -16.39 3.03
CA GLY A 228 17.76 -15.72 3.67
C GLY A 228 18.05 -14.27 4.03
N ILE A 229 17.03 -13.58 4.53
CA ILE A 229 17.13 -12.23 5.10
C ILE A 229 16.96 -12.34 6.61
N ILE A 230 17.87 -11.71 7.34
CA ILE A 230 17.76 -11.58 8.79
C ILE A 230 16.64 -10.58 9.10
N THR A 231 15.56 -11.06 9.69
CA THR A 231 14.39 -10.24 10.04
C THR A 231 14.45 -9.70 11.45
N SER A 232 15.13 -10.39 12.36
CA SER A 232 15.36 -9.95 13.74
C SER A 232 16.64 -10.57 14.29
N VAL A 233 17.30 -9.85 15.18
CA VAL A 233 18.46 -10.31 15.93
C VAL A 233 18.18 -10.11 17.40
N GLU A 234 18.20 -11.20 18.17
CA GLU A 234 18.10 -11.15 19.63
C GLU A 234 19.46 -11.56 20.24
N SER A 235 20.05 -10.70 21.06
CA SER A 235 21.23 -11.07 21.86
C SER A 235 20.79 -11.44 23.28
N ARG A 236 21.13 -12.63 23.73
CA ARG A 236 20.94 -13.07 25.12
C ARG A 236 22.30 -13.10 25.80
N LEU A 237 22.42 -12.41 26.91
CA LEU A 237 23.56 -12.55 27.80
C LEU A 237 23.43 -13.93 28.49
N THR A 238 24.40 -14.79 28.28
CA THR A 238 24.58 -16.07 29.00
C THR A 238 25.37 -15.82 30.26
#